data_8bfbae40a9cfe78853151836c47cd6b9
#
_entry.id   8bfbae40a9cfe78853151836c47cd6b9
#
_cell.length_a   1.000
_cell.length_b   1.000
_cell.length_c   1.000
_cell.angle_alpha   90.00
_cell.angle_beta   90.00
_cell.angle_gamma   90.00
#
_symmetry.space_group_name_H-M   'P 1'
#
loop_
_entity.id
_entity.type
_entity.pdbx_description
1 polymer ?
#
loop_
_entity_poly.entity_id
_entity_poly.type
_entity_poly.pdbx_seq_one_letter_code
_entity_poly.pdbx_strand_id
1 'polypeptide(L)'
;RPDTKIILTEPANSAILASGYINTRNEAHQPTESHPAFEPHPIQGWTPDFIPFVLQEAVDGSYYDELLPVAGPDGISWSRRLAAEEGIFTGISGGSTFAIAMKVAETAPKGSVLLVMLPDTGERYLSTPLFEGIDEEMTDEETAISQSTPSAQMVSG
;
A
#
# COMPACT_ATOMS: atom_id res chain seq x y z
N ARG A 1 -21.64 2.30 11.59
CA ARG A 1 -21.22 3.71 11.67
C ARG A 1 -21.49 4.38 10.31
N PRO A 2 -22.71 4.82 10.07
CA PRO A 2 -23.12 5.37 8.78
C PRO A 2 -22.38 6.68 8.40
N ASP A 3 -21.82 7.37 9.40
CA ASP A 3 -21.09 8.63 9.19
C ASP A 3 -19.59 8.42 8.90
N THR A 4 -19.12 7.17 8.79
CA THR A 4 -17.74 6.88 8.43
C THR A 4 -17.57 7.06 6.93
N LYS A 5 -16.68 7.99 6.52
CA LYS A 5 -16.28 8.17 5.13
C LYS A 5 -15.31 7.06 4.72
N ILE A 6 -15.63 6.37 3.64
CA ILE A 6 -14.81 5.29 3.06
C ILE A 6 -14.13 5.82 1.81
N ILE A 7 -12.80 5.79 1.83
CA ILE A 7 -11.97 6.23 0.70
C ILE A 7 -11.25 5.00 0.14
N LEU A 8 -11.52 4.70 -1.12
CA LEU A 8 -10.74 3.73 -1.89
C LEU A 8 -9.54 4.41 -2.55
N THR A 9 -8.52 3.61 -2.82
CA THR A 9 -7.37 4.08 -3.58
C THR A 9 -6.93 3.02 -4.58
N GLU A 10 -6.44 3.48 -5.73
CA GLU A 10 -5.92 2.64 -6.79
C GLU A 10 -4.64 3.24 -7.38
N PRO A 11 -3.81 2.45 -8.10
CA PRO A 11 -2.60 2.98 -8.74
C PRO A 11 -2.97 4.01 -9.82
N ALA A 12 -2.32 5.16 -9.78
CA ALA A 12 -2.62 6.27 -10.72
C ALA A 12 -2.44 5.89 -12.20
N ASN A 13 -1.50 4.98 -12.50
CA ASN A 13 -1.25 4.50 -13.85
C ASN A 13 -2.08 3.26 -14.23
N SER A 14 -2.82 2.68 -13.29
CA SER A 14 -3.67 1.50 -13.50
C SER A 14 -5.05 1.73 -12.85
N ALA A 15 -5.72 2.79 -13.30
CA ALA A 15 -6.97 3.30 -12.74
C ALA A 15 -8.17 2.50 -13.26
N ILE A 16 -8.26 1.23 -12.91
CA ILE A 16 -9.29 0.33 -13.42
C ILE A 16 -10.69 0.68 -12.91
N LEU A 17 -10.82 1.12 -11.65
CA LEU A 17 -12.10 1.54 -11.08
C LEU A 17 -12.56 2.88 -11.65
N ALA A 18 -11.66 3.86 -11.73
CA ALA A 18 -11.97 5.18 -12.28
C ALA A 18 -12.33 5.15 -13.76
N SER A 19 -11.92 4.13 -14.51
CA SER A 19 -12.26 3.96 -15.91
C SER A 19 -13.75 3.77 -16.14
N GLY A 20 -14.48 3.24 -15.15
CA GLY A 20 -15.89 2.88 -15.26
C GLY A 20 -16.16 1.63 -16.12
N TYR A 21 -15.10 0.97 -16.63
CA TYR A 21 -15.26 -0.29 -17.37
C TYR A 21 -15.45 -1.45 -16.38
N ILE A 22 -16.36 -2.35 -16.69
CA ILE A 22 -16.66 -3.55 -15.89
C ILE A 22 -16.23 -4.77 -16.69
N ASN A 23 -15.36 -5.61 -16.11
CA ASN A 23 -14.95 -6.86 -16.74
C ASN A 23 -16.16 -7.77 -17.03
N THR A 24 -16.19 -8.35 -18.21
CA THR A 24 -17.09 -9.46 -18.50
C THR A 24 -16.70 -10.68 -17.69
N ARG A 25 -17.70 -11.47 -17.25
CA ARG A 25 -17.51 -12.62 -16.37
C ARG A 25 -18.23 -13.84 -16.88
N ASN A 26 -17.69 -15.01 -16.59
CA ASN A 26 -18.35 -16.27 -16.82
C ASN A 26 -19.35 -16.62 -15.69
N GLU A 27 -20.04 -17.75 -15.79
CA GLU A 27 -21.01 -18.22 -14.78
C GLU A 27 -20.40 -18.44 -13.37
N ALA A 28 -19.09 -18.63 -13.29
CA ALA A 28 -18.35 -18.76 -12.02
C ALA A 28 -17.83 -17.42 -11.49
N HIS A 29 -18.32 -16.28 -12.02
CA HIS A 29 -17.90 -14.92 -11.69
C HIS A 29 -16.42 -14.60 -11.95
N GLN A 30 -15.74 -15.42 -12.75
CA GLN A 30 -14.35 -15.16 -13.13
C GLN A 30 -14.29 -14.19 -14.32
N PRO A 31 -13.33 -13.26 -14.33
CA PRO A 31 -13.14 -12.38 -15.47
C PRO A 31 -12.75 -13.19 -16.72
N THR A 32 -13.26 -12.82 -17.86
CA THR A 32 -13.00 -13.48 -19.16
C THR A 32 -11.96 -12.77 -20.01
N GLU A 33 -11.54 -11.60 -19.59
CA GLU A 33 -10.58 -10.75 -20.28
C GLU A 33 -9.81 -9.88 -19.28
N SER A 34 -8.60 -9.44 -19.67
CA SER A 34 -7.87 -8.42 -18.94
C SER A 34 -8.55 -7.08 -19.06
N HIS A 35 -8.50 -6.29 -17.99
CA HIS A 35 -9.10 -4.96 -17.95
C HIS A 35 -8.35 -4.00 -18.89
N PRO A 36 -9.02 -3.25 -19.79
CA PRO A 36 -8.36 -2.42 -20.80
C PRO A 36 -7.55 -1.25 -20.22
N ALA A 37 -7.85 -0.80 -19.01
CA ALA A 37 -7.10 0.25 -18.32
C ALA A 37 -6.03 -0.29 -17.37
N PHE A 38 -5.77 -1.61 -17.39
CA PHE A 38 -4.70 -2.19 -16.57
C PHE A 38 -3.34 -1.85 -17.16
N GLU A 39 -2.46 -1.36 -16.28
CA GLU A 39 -1.04 -1.15 -16.55
C GLU A 39 -0.21 -1.72 -15.39
N PRO A 40 0.98 -2.31 -15.65
CA PRO A 40 1.87 -2.77 -14.59
C PRO A 40 2.24 -1.61 -13.65
N HIS A 41 2.25 -1.90 -12.34
CA HIS A 41 2.56 -0.93 -11.29
C HIS A 41 3.34 -1.59 -10.14
N PRO A 42 4.12 -0.82 -9.35
CA PRO A 42 4.96 -1.38 -8.29
C PRO A 42 4.20 -1.73 -7.00
N ILE A 43 2.91 -1.37 -6.89
CA ILE A 43 2.12 -1.60 -5.67
C ILE A 43 1.63 -3.06 -5.66
N GLN A 44 2.46 -3.95 -5.16
CA GLN A 44 2.16 -5.38 -5.12
C GLN A 44 0.93 -5.67 -4.26
N GLY A 45 0.12 -6.61 -4.72
CA GLY A 45 -1.13 -6.99 -4.05
C GLY A 45 -2.33 -6.11 -4.36
N TRP A 46 -2.14 -5.00 -5.09
CA TRP A 46 -3.22 -4.16 -5.59
C TRP A 46 -3.51 -4.45 -7.06
N THR A 47 -4.71 -4.11 -7.47
CA THR A 47 -5.15 -3.96 -8.87
C THR A 47 -4.55 -5.02 -9.79
N PRO A 48 -5.06 -6.26 -9.75
CA PRO A 48 -4.79 -7.23 -10.82
C PRO A 48 -5.39 -6.71 -12.13
N ASP A 49 -5.16 -7.41 -13.21
CA ASP A 49 -5.70 -7.06 -14.54
C ASP A 49 -7.23 -7.25 -14.68
N PHE A 50 -7.93 -7.25 -13.57
CA PHE A 50 -9.40 -7.31 -13.49
C PHE A 50 -9.89 -6.71 -12.17
N ILE A 51 -11.16 -6.32 -12.12
CA ILE A 51 -11.82 -5.94 -10.86
C ILE A 51 -12.24 -7.22 -10.13
N PRO A 52 -11.76 -7.52 -8.91
CA PRO A 52 -12.23 -8.64 -8.12
C PRO A 52 -13.75 -8.59 -7.90
N PHE A 53 -14.43 -9.74 -7.91
CA PHE A 53 -15.89 -9.78 -7.80
C PHE A 53 -16.41 -9.09 -6.53
N VAL A 54 -15.77 -9.30 -5.39
CA VAL A 54 -16.11 -8.65 -4.12
C VAL A 54 -15.99 -7.12 -4.21
N LEU A 55 -14.99 -6.62 -4.94
CA LEU A 55 -14.82 -5.18 -5.14
C LEU A 55 -15.88 -4.63 -6.12
N GLN A 56 -16.26 -5.41 -7.14
CA GLN A 56 -17.33 -5.04 -8.03
C GLN A 56 -18.66 -4.85 -7.29
N GLU A 57 -18.98 -5.74 -6.35
CA GLU A 57 -20.18 -5.59 -5.50
C GLU A 57 -20.14 -4.29 -4.68
N ALA A 58 -18.99 -3.89 -4.18
CA ALA A 58 -18.82 -2.63 -3.45
C ALA A 58 -19.01 -1.40 -4.36
N VAL A 59 -18.54 -1.49 -5.61
CA VAL A 59 -18.73 -0.45 -6.63
C VAL A 59 -20.21 -0.32 -6.99
N ASP A 60 -20.86 -1.43 -7.32
CA ASP A 60 -22.28 -1.47 -7.71
C ASP A 60 -23.19 -0.99 -6.57
N GLY A 61 -22.83 -1.32 -5.32
CA GLY A 61 -23.55 -0.90 -4.12
C GLY A 61 -23.22 0.51 -3.64
N SER A 62 -22.27 1.21 -4.29
CA SER A 62 -21.77 2.53 -3.86
C SER A 62 -21.34 2.55 -2.39
N TYR A 63 -20.57 1.53 -1.97
CA TYR A 63 -20.15 1.36 -0.56
C TYR A 63 -18.90 2.16 -0.20
N TYR A 64 -18.46 3.06 -1.06
CA TYR A 64 -17.39 4.02 -0.78
C TYR A 64 -17.81 5.43 -1.20
N ASP A 65 -17.18 6.44 -0.58
CA ASP A 65 -17.51 7.84 -0.78
C ASP A 65 -16.58 8.53 -1.78
N GLU A 66 -15.34 8.07 -1.88
CA GLU A 66 -14.33 8.70 -2.73
C GLU A 66 -13.32 7.67 -3.24
N LEU A 67 -12.80 7.87 -4.45
CA LEU A 67 -11.75 7.10 -5.06
C LEU A 67 -10.58 8.03 -5.38
N LEU A 68 -9.41 7.77 -4.80
CA LEU A 68 -8.21 8.61 -4.96
C LEU A 68 -7.06 7.82 -5.58
N PRO A 69 -6.45 8.31 -6.66
CA PRO A 69 -5.28 7.68 -7.25
C PRO A 69 -4.02 7.95 -6.42
N VAL A 70 -3.11 6.96 -6.37
CA VAL A 70 -1.77 7.08 -5.77
C VAL A 70 -0.69 6.68 -6.77
N ALA A 71 0.38 7.46 -6.85
CA ALA A 71 1.54 7.09 -7.64
C ALA A 71 2.38 6.01 -6.92
N GLY A 72 2.89 5.02 -7.66
CA GLY A 72 3.72 3.97 -7.09
C GLY A 72 4.95 4.48 -6.32
N PRO A 73 5.70 5.48 -6.84
CA PRO A 73 6.80 6.11 -6.11
C PRO A 73 6.41 6.73 -4.76
N ASP A 74 5.20 7.27 -4.64
CA ASP A 74 4.72 7.81 -3.37
C ASP A 74 4.53 6.69 -2.33
N GLY A 75 4.02 5.53 -2.74
CA GLY A 75 3.91 4.35 -1.89
C GLY A 75 5.26 3.88 -1.36
N ILE A 76 6.28 3.82 -2.22
CA ILE A 76 7.66 3.47 -1.84
C ILE A 76 8.21 4.50 -0.85
N SER A 77 8.08 5.78 -1.16
CA SER A 77 8.57 6.88 -0.31
C SER A 77 7.95 6.84 1.08
N TRP A 78 6.63 6.69 1.17
CA TRP A 78 5.94 6.63 2.46
C TRP A 78 6.21 5.35 3.24
N SER A 79 6.40 4.19 2.58
CA SER A 79 6.85 2.98 3.27
C SER A 79 8.20 3.19 3.94
N ARG A 80 9.17 3.78 3.23
CA ARG A 80 10.50 4.07 3.77
C ARG A 80 10.44 5.07 4.92
N ARG A 81 9.63 6.12 4.80
CA ARG A 81 9.45 7.11 5.85
C ARG A 81 8.82 6.53 7.10
N LEU A 82 7.78 5.70 6.95
CA LEU A 82 7.16 4.98 8.07
C LEU A 82 8.16 4.12 8.82
N ALA A 83 9.05 3.43 8.11
CA ALA A 83 10.09 2.62 8.72
C ALA A 83 11.13 3.50 9.46
N ALA A 84 11.63 4.56 8.84
CA ALA A 84 12.69 5.40 9.38
C ALA A 84 12.21 6.36 10.48
N GLU A 85 11.01 6.93 10.34
CA GLU A 85 10.51 7.98 11.24
C GLU A 85 9.67 7.40 12.39
N GLU A 86 8.92 6.30 12.15
CA GLU A 86 7.94 5.74 13.09
C GLU A 86 8.24 4.29 13.50
N GLY A 87 9.22 3.64 12.90
CA GLY A 87 9.52 2.22 13.15
C GLY A 87 8.45 1.27 12.61
N ILE A 88 7.60 1.72 11.69
CA ILE A 88 6.52 0.91 11.10
C ILE A 88 7.02 0.33 9.78
N PHE A 89 7.38 -0.95 9.80
CA PHE A 89 7.94 -1.66 8.66
C PHE A 89 6.84 -2.30 7.82
N THR A 90 6.35 -1.58 6.81
CA THR A 90 5.24 -2.01 5.93
C THR A 90 5.69 -2.17 4.48
N GLY A 91 4.90 -2.93 3.69
CA GLY A 91 5.10 -3.06 2.25
C GLY A 91 4.64 -1.83 1.47
N ILE A 92 4.86 -1.85 0.14
CA ILE A 92 4.54 -0.73 -0.76
C ILE A 92 3.04 -0.38 -0.72
N SER A 93 2.17 -1.37 -0.59
CA SER A 93 0.72 -1.16 -0.49
C SER A 93 0.34 -0.40 0.78
N GLY A 94 0.99 -0.70 1.92
CA GLY A 94 0.82 0.04 3.16
C GLY A 94 1.27 1.50 3.04
N GLY A 95 2.44 1.73 2.42
CA GLY A 95 2.90 3.09 2.11
C GLY A 95 1.95 3.84 1.17
N SER A 96 1.34 3.14 0.21
CA SER A 96 0.38 3.72 -0.72
C SER A 96 -0.91 4.17 -0.04
N THR A 97 -1.48 3.33 0.83
CA THR A 97 -2.65 3.73 1.65
C THR A 97 -2.30 4.87 2.58
N PHE A 98 -1.11 4.85 3.18
CA PHE A 98 -0.67 5.92 4.08
C PHE A 98 -0.44 7.24 3.34
N ALA A 99 0.10 7.23 2.12
CA ALA A 99 0.25 8.42 1.27
C ALA A 99 -1.10 9.13 1.06
N ILE A 100 -2.15 8.36 0.75
CA ILE A 100 -3.50 8.90 0.58
C ILE A 100 -4.09 9.38 1.91
N ALA A 101 -3.85 8.66 3.01
CA ALA A 101 -4.31 9.09 4.32
C ALA A 101 -3.70 10.44 4.72
N MET A 102 -2.43 10.67 4.44
CA MET A 102 -1.77 11.95 4.69
C MET A 102 -2.36 13.08 3.84
N LYS A 103 -2.62 12.82 2.57
CA LYS A 103 -3.31 13.78 1.68
C LYS A 103 -4.71 14.13 2.20
N VAL A 104 -5.47 13.13 2.67
CA VAL A 104 -6.80 13.35 3.27
C VAL A 104 -6.69 14.14 4.58
N ALA A 105 -5.67 13.86 5.40
CA ALA A 105 -5.45 14.53 6.67
C ALA A 105 -5.21 16.04 6.52
N GLU A 106 -4.63 16.50 5.40
CA GLU A 106 -4.39 17.94 5.14
C GLU A 106 -5.68 18.78 5.14
N THR A 107 -6.79 18.17 4.74
CA THR A 107 -8.09 18.84 4.61
C THR A 107 -9.14 18.36 5.60
N ALA A 108 -8.83 17.32 6.36
CA ALA A 108 -9.76 16.75 7.33
C ALA A 108 -10.03 17.73 8.48
N PRO A 109 -11.26 17.80 9.01
CA PRO A 109 -11.58 18.61 10.16
C PRO A 109 -10.70 18.25 11.37
N LYS A 110 -10.36 19.24 12.20
CA LYS A 110 -9.60 19.02 13.43
C LYS A 110 -10.31 18.02 14.32
N GLY A 111 -9.62 16.98 14.78
CA GLY A 111 -10.16 15.92 15.62
C GLY A 111 -10.70 14.72 14.82
N SER A 112 -10.55 14.73 13.49
CA SER A 112 -10.84 13.55 12.67
C SER A 112 -9.95 12.37 13.06
N VAL A 113 -10.50 11.16 12.94
CA VAL A 113 -9.77 9.90 13.14
C VAL A 113 -9.71 9.20 11.79
N LEU A 114 -8.50 8.93 11.30
CA LEU A 114 -8.25 8.19 10.08
C LEU A 114 -7.79 6.77 10.42
N LEU A 115 -8.49 5.77 9.88
CA LEU A 115 -8.06 4.38 9.92
C LEU A 115 -7.39 4.04 8.60
N VAL A 116 -6.15 3.58 8.66
CA VAL A 116 -5.33 3.25 7.49
C VAL A 116 -4.98 1.78 7.51
N MET A 117 -5.19 1.07 6.40
CA MET A 117 -4.82 -0.33 6.27
C MET A 117 -3.34 -0.44 5.88
N LEU A 118 -2.57 -1.14 6.69
CA LEU A 118 -1.19 -1.56 6.42
C LEU A 118 -1.19 -3.10 6.34
N PRO A 119 -1.36 -3.69 5.14
CA PRO A 119 -1.78 -5.10 5.03
C PRO A 119 -0.69 -6.12 5.31
N ASP A 120 0.58 -5.75 5.17
CA ASP A 120 1.72 -6.65 5.38
C ASP A 120 2.99 -5.92 5.83
N THR A 121 4.07 -6.68 5.98
CA THR A 121 5.37 -6.21 6.46
C THR A 121 6.38 -6.07 5.33
N GLY A 122 7.40 -5.22 5.54
CA GLY A 122 8.41 -4.89 4.54
C GLY A 122 9.31 -6.06 4.13
N GLU A 123 9.47 -7.11 4.96
CA GLU A 123 10.34 -8.25 4.68
C GLU A 123 10.00 -8.98 3.39
N ARG A 124 8.74 -8.91 2.94
CA ARG A 124 8.31 -9.52 1.68
C ARG A 124 8.87 -8.83 0.44
N TYR A 125 9.46 -7.65 0.60
CA TYR A 125 9.81 -6.74 -0.48
C TYR A 125 11.30 -6.49 -0.62
N LEU A 126 12.17 -7.27 0.06
CA LEU A 126 13.62 -7.09 0.07
C LEU A 126 14.27 -7.06 -1.33
N SER A 127 13.72 -7.80 -2.28
CA SER A 127 14.20 -7.84 -3.67
C SER A 127 13.50 -6.85 -4.61
N THR A 128 12.77 -5.87 -4.07
CA THR A 128 11.99 -4.91 -4.85
C THR A 128 12.58 -3.50 -4.75
N PRO A 129 12.12 -2.54 -5.57
CA PRO A 129 12.53 -1.14 -5.47
C PRO A 129 12.32 -0.50 -4.08
N LEU A 130 11.53 -1.11 -3.19
CA LEU A 130 11.38 -0.63 -1.81
C LEU A 130 12.72 -0.52 -1.08
N PHE A 131 13.67 -1.43 -1.37
CA PHE A 131 14.99 -1.48 -0.73
C PHE A 131 16.13 -1.03 -1.66
N GLU A 132 15.81 -0.47 -2.83
CA GLU A 132 16.83 0.06 -3.74
C GLU A 132 17.68 1.13 -3.04
N GLY A 133 19.00 0.96 -3.06
CA GLY A 133 19.96 1.87 -2.42
C GLY A 133 20.15 1.63 -0.92
N ILE A 134 19.61 0.53 -0.37
CA ILE A 134 19.90 0.05 0.98
C ILE A 134 20.81 -1.17 0.83
N ASP A 135 22.01 -1.09 1.38
CA ASP A 135 22.99 -2.17 1.33
C ASP A 135 22.57 -3.36 2.21
N GLU A 136 22.96 -4.57 1.81
CA GLU A 136 22.71 -5.79 2.59
C GLU A 136 23.57 -5.85 3.85
N GLU A 137 24.78 -5.27 3.80
CA GLU A 137 25.71 -5.23 4.92
C GLU A 137 25.48 -3.98 5.77
N MET A 138 25.58 -4.17 7.08
CA MET A 138 25.50 -3.06 8.03
C MET A 138 26.65 -2.08 7.83
N THR A 139 26.38 -0.81 7.90
CA THR A 139 27.38 0.24 8.06
C THR A 139 28.11 0.10 9.39
N ASP A 140 29.27 0.74 9.54
CA ASP A 140 30.00 0.76 10.82
C ASP A 140 29.15 1.34 11.96
N GLU A 141 28.31 2.34 11.69
CA GLU A 141 27.40 2.94 12.67
C GLU A 141 26.29 1.96 13.08
N GLU A 142 25.67 1.29 12.16
CA GLU A 142 24.65 0.27 12.42
C GLU A 142 25.23 -0.92 13.19
N THR A 143 26.44 -1.33 12.83
CA THR A 143 27.18 -2.38 13.56
C THR A 143 27.45 -1.95 15.01
N ALA A 144 27.88 -0.72 15.24
CA ALA A 144 28.09 -0.19 16.58
C ALA A 144 26.79 -0.16 17.39
N ILE A 145 25.66 0.25 16.77
CA ILE A 145 24.34 0.24 17.41
C ILE A 145 23.91 -1.18 17.76
N SER A 146 24.05 -2.13 16.84
CA SER A 146 23.67 -3.54 17.05
C SER A 146 24.42 -4.17 18.22
N GLN A 147 25.69 -3.80 18.41
CA GLN A 147 26.55 -4.29 19.49
C GLN A 147 26.37 -3.53 20.80
N SER A 148 25.66 -2.43 20.83
CA SER A 148 25.45 -1.58 22.02
C SER A 148 24.47 -2.19 23.04
N THR A 149 23.69 -3.20 22.65
CA THR A 149 22.69 -3.82 23.53
C THR A 149 23.25 -5.03 24.28
N PRO A 150 22.81 -5.30 25.53
CA PRO A 150 23.26 -6.47 26.30
C PRO A 150 23.01 -7.81 25.58
N SER A 151 22.00 -7.91 24.73
CA SER A 151 21.67 -9.13 23.98
C SER A 151 22.74 -9.49 22.93
N ALA A 152 23.47 -8.53 22.39
CA ALA A 152 24.56 -8.78 21.47
C ALA A 152 25.72 -9.51 22.10
N GLN A 153 25.91 -9.35 23.45
CA GLN A 153 26.97 -9.98 24.20
C GLN A 153 26.68 -11.45 24.54
N MET A 154 25.44 -11.92 24.37
CA MET A 154 25.05 -13.31 24.65
C MET A 154 25.35 -14.29 23.50
N VAL A 155 25.68 -13.78 22.33
CA VAL A 155 25.93 -14.58 21.10
C VAL A 155 27.43 -14.86 20.91
N SER A 156 28.27 -14.25 21.70
CA SER A 156 29.76 -14.35 21.60
C SER A 156 30.39 -15.40 22.52
N GLY A 157 29.63 -16.40 22.95
CA GLY A 157 30.07 -17.50 23.82
C GLY A 157 30.13 -18.84 23.14
#